data_1baa22dca9db78e30d107a5655f585d8
#
_entry.id   1baa22dca9db78e30d107a5655f585d8
#
_cell.length_a   1.000
_cell.length_b   1.000
_cell.length_c   1.000
_cell.angle_alpha   90.00
_cell.angle_beta   90.00
_cell.angle_gamma   90.00
#
_symmetry.space_group_name_H-M   'P 1'
#
loop_
_entity.id
_entity.type
_entity.pdbx_description
1 polymer ?
#
loop_
_entity_poly.entity_id
_entity_poly.type
_entity_poly.pdbx_seq_one_letter_code
_entity_poly.pdbx_strand_id
1 'polypeptide(L)'
;TTSVFYNELGKAERICYPNGSSTVYEYEKGGRLKSVRYPDGAGEHYGYDAKGNLTERTTTAGENYRYNYDSLDRMISVQNPAGGISYFTYDALGRVIKAENESGNQTCYEYTPNGNLAKVTDAMGNETFYQYDAMGHLTQSSCTGAEGEEPQNTVYTWDKEGHVTAVTDPLGDVECYTYDPAGRMKAKIDKDGYETSFHYGKDGQVEEIRYADGRTVSLTYNAIRQLEEVRDWLGTTKIAMDEAGHIASVTDPYGKTVGYEWGSMGERTAICYPHGR
;
A
#
# COMPACT_ATOMS: atom_id res chain seq x y z
N THR A 1 -8.38 -20.55 -21.55
CA THR A 1 -9.29 -20.60 -20.37
C THR A 1 -8.51 -21.08 -19.18
N THR A 2 -8.57 -20.35 -18.06
CA THR A 2 -8.06 -20.81 -16.76
C THR A 2 -9.09 -21.73 -16.12
N SER A 3 -8.66 -22.86 -15.60
CA SER A 3 -9.52 -23.82 -14.90
C SER A 3 -9.06 -23.99 -13.46
N VAL A 4 -10.01 -24.00 -12.53
CA VAL A 4 -9.76 -24.19 -11.10
C VAL A 4 -10.39 -25.50 -10.65
N PHE A 5 -9.61 -26.34 -9.99
CA PHE A 5 -10.04 -27.60 -9.40
C PHE A 5 -10.04 -27.45 -7.88
N TYR A 6 -11.07 -28.00 -7.25
CA TYR A 6 -11.29 -27.88 -5.81
C TYR A 6 -11.24 -29.24 -5.13
N ASN A 7 -10.72 -29.29 -3.92
CA ASN A 7 -10.72 -30.46 -3.07
C ASN A 7 -12.10 -30.67 -2.40
N GLU A 8 -12.28 -31.75 -1.63
CA GLU A 8 -13.51 -32.07 -0.91
C GLU A 8 -13.95 -31.00 0.10
N LEU A 9 -13.01 -30.11 0.54
CA LEU A 9 -13.29 -29.01 1.44
C LEU A 9 -13.64 -27.69 0.67
N GLY A 10 -13.82 -27.76 -0.65
CA GLY A 10 -14.12 -26.60 -1.50
C GLY A 10 -12.97 -25.61 -1.65
N LYS A 11 -11.72 -26.02 -1.35
CA LYS A 11 -10.51 -25.19 -1.51
C LYS A 11 -9.83 -25.51 -2.83
N ALA A 12 -9.29 -24.48 -3.49
CA ALA A 12 -8.57 -24.66 -4.76
C ALA A 12 -7.35 -25.59 -4.54
N GLU A 13 -7.35 -26.74 -5.19
CA GLU A 13 -6.26 -27.73 -5.17
C GLU A 13 -5.30 -27.53 -6.33
N ARG A 14 -5.84 -27.10 -7.49
CA ARG A 14 -5.04 -26.84 -8.69
C ARG A 14 -5.66 -25.75 -9.54
N ILE A 15 -4.82 -24.86 -10.03
CA ILE A 15 -5.19 -23.87 -11.04
C ILE A 15 -4.38 -24.20 -12.29
N CYS A 16 -5.07 -24.50 -13.40
CA CYS A 16 -4.45 -24.73 -14.72
C CYS A 16 -4.57 -23.49 -15.57
N TYR A 17 -3.49 -23.06 -16.17
CA TYR A 17 -3.42 -21.87 -17.02
C TYR A 17 -3.53 -22.23 -18.51
N PRO A 18 -3.87 -21.25 -19.38
CA PRO A 18 -4.05 -21.50 -20.83
C PRO A 18 -2.82 -22.05 -21.54
N ASN A 19 -1.62 -21.80 -21.01
CA ASN A 19 -0.33 -22.30 -21.52
C ASN A 19 -0.03 -23.76 -21.09
N GLY A 20 -0.96 -24.42 -20.39
CA GLY A 20 -0.82 -25.80 -19.91
C GLY A 20 -0.05 -25.93 -18.59
N SER A 21 0.48 -24.86 -18.03
CA SER A 21 1.13 -24.87 -16.71
C SER A 21 0.09 -24.91 -15.59
N SER A 22 0.52 -25.22 -14.36
CA SER A 22 -0.40 -25.23 -13.22
C SER A 22 0.26 -24.83 -11.90
N THR A 23 -0.53 -24.20 -11.02
CA THR A 23 -0.21 -24.03 -9.62
C THR A 23 -0.96 -25.07 -8.81
N VAL A 24 -0.29 -25.75 -7.89
CA VAL A 24 -0.85 -26.81 -7.04
C VAL A 24 -0.78 -26.39 -5.58
N TYR A 25 -1.87 -26.61 -4.86
CA TYR A 25 -2.02 -26.29 -3.44
C TYR A 25 -2.27 -27.57 -2.66
N GLU A 26 -1.54 -27.76 -1.58
CA GLU A 26 -1.76 -28.84 -0.63
C GLU A 26 -2.23 -28.28 0.71
N TYR A 27 -3.11 -29.01 1.36
CA TYR A 27 -3.69 -28.60 2.64
C TYR A 27 -3.50 -29.70 3.69
N GLU A 28 -3.37 -29.29 4.95
CA GLU A 28 -3.47 -30.20 6.08
C GLU A 28 -4.91 -30.73 6.25
N LYS A 29 -5.09 -31.79 7.07
CA LYS A 29 -6.42 -32.36 7.38
C LYS A 29 -7.41 -31.32 7.92
N GLY A 30 -6.92 -30.27 8.61
CA GLY A 30 -7.73 -29.13 9.09
C GLY A 30 -8.03 -28.06 8.04
N GLY A 31 -7.61 -28.25 6.78
CA GLY A 31 -7.84 -27.31 5.67
C GLY A 31 -6.91 -26.10 5.68
N ARG A 32 -5.84 -26.07 6.48
CA ARG A 32 -4.81 -25.03 6.42
C ARG A 32 -3.86 -25.31 5.26
N LEU A 33 -3.41 -24.25 4.55
CA LEU A 33 -2.50 -24.37 3.43
C LEU A 33 -1.15 -24.92 3.91
N LYS A 34 -0.74 -26.07 3.39
CA LYS A 34 0.53 -26.75 3.72
C LYS A 34 1.64 -26.38 2.73
N SER A 35 1.32 -26.34 1.45
CA SER A 35 2.27 -25.99 0.41
C SER A 35 1.60 -25.39 -0.83
N VAL A 36 2.38 -24.62 -1.56
CA VAL A 36 2.05 -24.15 -2.92
C VAL A 36 3.20 -24.53 -3.82
N ARG A 37 2.93 -25.06 -5.00
CA ARG A 37 3.92 -25.30 -6.04
C ARG A 37 3.51 -24.57 -7.31
N TYR A 38 4.40 -23.71 -7.76
CA TYR A 38 4.21 -22.84 -8.91
C TYR A 38 4.62 -23.54 -10.24
N PRO A 39 4.23 -22.99 -11.40
CA PRO A 39 4.53 -23.59 -12.71
C PRO A 39 6.01 -23.77 -13.03
N ASP A 40 6.88 -22.92 -12.47
CA ASP A 40 8.34 -22.99 -12.62
C ASP A 40 9.01 -24.04 -11.73
N GLY A 41 8.22 -24.75 -10.91
CA GLY A 41 8.66 -25.74 -9.95
C GLY A 41 9.06 -25.17 -8.59
N ALA A 42 9.12 -23.84 -8.43
CA ALA A 42 9.31 -23.22 -7.14
C ALA A 42 8.10 -23.50 -6.22
N GLY A 43 8.28 -23.45 -4.92
CA GLY A 43 7.20 -23.71 -3.98
C GLY A 43 7.39 -23.01 -2.65
N GLU A 44 6.29 -22.87 -1.93
CA GLU A 44 6.26 -22.40 -0.56
C GLU A 44 5.72 -23.49 0.36
N HIS A 45 6.22 -23.54 1.59
CA HIS A 45 5.77 -24.48 2.62
C HIS A 45 5.39 -23.73 3.89
N TYR A 46 4.37 -24.24 4.59
CA TYR A 46 3.80 -23.64 5.79
C TYR A 46 3.63 -24.69 6.86
N GLY A 47 4.12 -24.41 8.07
CA GLY A 47 3.94 -25.24 9.27
C GLY A 47 3.11 -24.50 10.31
N TYR A 48 2.31 -25.23 11.07
CA TYR A 48 1.40 -24.66 12.07
C TYR A 48 1.49 -25.39 13.40
N ASP A 49 1.22 -24.69 14.48
CA ASP A 49 1.02 -25.31 15.79
C ASP A 49 -0.37 -25.95 15.90
N ALA A 50 -0.61 -26.60 17.06
CA ALA A 50 -1.90 -27.27 17.32
C ALA A 50 -3.10 -26.31 17.36
N LYS A 51 -2.87 -25.02 17.67
CA LYS A 51 -3.92 -24.00 17.69
C LYS A 51 -4.20 -23.41 16.30
N GLY A 52 -3.25 -23.55 15.35
CA GLY A 52 -3.37 -23.05 13.98
C GLY A 52 -2.52 -21.82 13.68
N ASN A 53 -1.66 -21.41 14.59
CA ASN A 53 -0.72 -20.32 14.36
C ASN A 53 0.38 -20.80 13.41
N LEU A 54 0.76 -19.96 12.43
CA LEU A 54 1.85 -20.23 11.49
C LEU A 54 3.20 -20.22 12.23
N THR A 55 3.85 -21.37 12.36
CA THR A 55 5.14 -21.49 13.07
C THR A 55 6.34 -21.53 12.14
N GLU A 56 6.14 -21.88 10.87
CA GLU A 56 7.21 -21.96 9.88
C GLU A 56 6.67 -21.60 8.48
N ARG A 57 7.49 -20.85 7.71
CA ARG A 57 7.25 -20.57 6.30
C ARG A 57 8.55 -20.69 5.53
N THR A 58 8.56 -21.52 4.49
CA THR A 58 9.66 -21.57 3.51
C THR A 58 9.19 -20.87 2.23
N THR A 59 9.95 -19.88 1.75
CA THR A 59 9.66 -19.12 0.52
C THR A 59 10.04 -19.89 -0.74
N THR A 60 9.66 -19.40 -1.91
CA THR A 60 10.07 -19.94 -3.22
C THR A 60 11.59 -19.95 -3.42
N ALA A 61 12.32 -19.08 -2.73
CA ALA A 61 13.80 -19.04 -2.74
C ALA A 61 14.43 -20.07 -1.77
N GLY A 62 13.62 -20.84 -1.04
CA GLY A 62 14.09 -21.80 -0.02
C GLY A 62 14.43 -21.15 1.32
N GLU A 63 14.10 -19.88 1.51
CA GLU A 63 14.32 -19.14 2.75
C GLU A 63 13.31 -19.56 3.81
N ASN A 64 13.79 -19.82 5.03
CA ASN A 64 12.97 -20.31 6.12
C ASN A 64 12.76 -19.22 7.19
N TYR A 65 11.50 -18.92 7.52
CA TYR A 65 11.10 -18.05 8.62
C TYR A 65 10.43 -18.89 9.71
N ARG A 66 10.71 -18.59 10.98
CA ARG A 66 10.09 -19.23 12.14
C ARG A 66 9.41 -18.20 13.04
N TYR A 67 8.24 -18.55 13.53
CA TYR A 67 7.39 -17.67 14.33
C TYR A 67 7.06 -18.36 15.66
N ASN A 68 7.13 -17.61 16.74
CA ASN A 68 6.70 -18.07 18.07
C ASN A 68 5.59 -17.18 18.61
N TYR A 69 4.72 -17.79 19.39
CA TYR A 69 3.51 -17.16 19.91
C TYR A 69 3.42 -17.33 21.43
N ASP A 70 2.75 -16.40 22.10
CA ASP A 70 2.40 -16.53 23.50
C ASP A 70 1.13 -17.36 23.68
N SER A 71 0.70 -17.50 24.95
CA SER A 71 -0.51 -18.27 25.29
C SER A 71 -1.81 -17.67 24.76
N LEU A 72 -1.81 -16.39 24.35
CA LEU A 72 -2.93 -15.67 23.75
C LEU A 72 -2.86 -15.61 22.22
N ASP A 73 -2.00 -16.44 21.61
CA ASP A 73 -1.79 -16.54 20.15
C ASP A 73 -1.26 -15.24 19.50
N ARG A 74 -0.53 -14.41 20.29
CA ARG A 74 0.15 -13.22 19.77
C ARG A 74 1.60 -13.58 19.44
N MET A 75 2.09 -13.16 18.28
CA MET A 75 3.45 -13.43 17.80
C MET A 75 4.47 -12.68 18.67
N ILE A 76 5.30 -13.41 19.42
CA ILE A 76 6.34 -12.84 20.29
C ILE A 76 7.72 -12.81 19.66
N SER A 77 7.96 -13.60 18.63
CA SER A 77 9.21 -13.51 17.86
C SER A 77 9.07 -14.05 16.45
N VAL A 78 9.92 -13.52 15.56
CA VAL A 78 10.12 -14.02 14.21
C VAL A 78 11.61 -14.18 13.97
N GLN A 79 12.02 -15.36 13.49
CA GLN A 79 13.37 -15.63 13.04
C GLN A 79 13.42 -15.55 11.51
N ASN A 80 14.36 -14.76 10.97
CA ASN A 80 14.60 -14.65 9.54
C ASN A 80 15.51 -15.79 9.03
N PRO A 81 15.68 -15.99 7.71
CA PRO A 81 16.50 -17.03 7.13
C PRO A 81 18.00 -16.97 7.50
N ALA A 82 18.51 -15.79 7.83
CA ALA A 82 19.89 -15.59 8.28
C ALA A 82 20.10 -15.96 9.76
N GLY A 83 19.01 -16.31 10.48
CA GLY A 83 19.03 -16.66 11.89
C GLY A 83 18.82 -15.50 12.84
N GLY A 84 18.69 -14.27 12.34
CA GLY A 84 18.36 -13.09 13.13
C GLY A 84 16.95 -13.20 13.70
N ILE A 85 16.74 -12.75 14.95
CA ILE A 85 15.46 -12.86 15.65
C ILE A 85 14.98 -11.46 16.04
N SER A 86 13.74 -11.13 15.64
CA SER A 86 13.02 -9.96 16.14
C SER A 86 12.00 -10.37 17.19
N TYR A 87 11.80 -9.52 18.21
CA TYR A 87 10.92 -9.78 19.35
C TYR A 87 9.84 -8.72 19.48
N PHE A 88 8.66 -9.12 19.99
CA PHE A 88 7.52 -8.25 20.26
C PHE A 88 7.02 -8.45 21.69
N THR A 89 6.71 -7.36 22.36
CA THR A 89 6.11 -7.34 23.69
C THR A 89 4.76 -6.62 23.61
N TYR A 90 3.78 -7.11 24.33
CA TYR A 90 2.41 -6.61 24.28
C TYR A 90 1.94 -6.14 25.66
N ASP A 91 1.05 -5.16 25.66
CA ASP A 91 0.27 -4.81 26.86
C ASP A 91 -0.89 -5.80 27.10
N ALA A 92 -1.63 -5.56 28.18
CA ALA A 92 -2.77 -6.38 28.56
C ALA A 92 -3.94 -6.33 27.52
N LEU A 93 -4.00 -5.30 26.67
CA LEU A 93 -4.98 -5.14 25.61
C LEU A 93 -4.53 -5.76 24.29
N GLY A 94 -3.33 -6.34 24.22
CA GLY A 94 -2.78 -6.97 23.02
C GLY A 94 -2.11 -6.01 22.04
N ARG A 95 -1.83 -4.78 22.45
CA ARG A 95 -1.12 -3.80 21.63
C ARG A 95 0.39 -3.96 21.82
N VAL A 96 1.17 -3.83 20.74
CA VAL A 96 2.64 -3.88 20.82
C VAL A 96 3.15 -2.67 21.56
N ILE A 97 3.85 -2.89 22.69
CA ILE A 97 4.50 -1.82 23.47
C ILE A 97 6.01 -1.77 23.24
N LYS A 98 6.60 -2.83 22.67
CA LYS A 98 8.02 -2.88 22.33
C LYS A 98 8.23 -3.83 21.16
N ALA A 99 9.01 -3.39 20.19
CA ALA A 99 9.58 -4.22 19.12
C ALA A 99 11.11 -4.12 19.21
N GLU A 100 11.79 -5.27 19.06
CA GLU A 100 13.24 -5.36 19.03
C GLU A 100 13.65 -6.08 17.74
N ASN A 101 14.54 -5.48 16.94
CA ASN A 101 15.03 -6.11 15.73
C ASN A 101 16.19 -7.08 16.03
N GLU A 102 16.64 -7.80 15.00
CA GLU A 102 17.72 -8.77 15.06
C GLU A 102 19.08 -8.21 15.51
N SER A 103 19.26 -6.90 15.44
CA SER A 103 20.46 -6.19 15.91
C SER A 103 20.33 -5.71 17.37
N GLY A 104 19.20 -5.99 18.05
CA GLY A 104 18.91 -5.54 19.39
C GLY A 104 18.39 -4.10 19.49
N ASN A 105 18.13 -3.45 18.36
CA ASN A 105 17.55 -2.11 18.33
C ASN A 105 16.08 -2.18 18.75
N GLN A 106 15.69 -1.35 19.72
CA GLN A 106 14.36 -1.37 20.30
C GLN A 106 13.56 -0.14 19.87
N THR A 107 12.30 -0.34 19.55
CA THR A 107 11.29 0.72 19.39
C THR A 107 10.21 0.48 20.42
N CYS A 108 9.89 1.51 21.22
CA CYS A 108 8.86 1.47 22.25
C CYS A 108 7.64 2.29 21.83
N TYR A 109 6.46 1.82 22.21
CA TYR A 109 5.17 2.42 21.88
C TYR A 109 4.34 2.66 23.15
N GLU A 110 3.78 3.85 23.26
CA GLU A 110 2.83 4.19 24.31
C GLU A 110 1.49 4.57 23.68
N TYR A 111 0.41 4.30 24.40
CA TYR A 111 -0.94 4.50 23.86
C TYR A 111 -1.78 5.36 24.81
N THR A 112 -2.68 6.14 24.23
CA THR A 112 -3.70 6.86 24.98
C THR A 112 -4.67 5.87 25.65
N PRO A 113 -5.46 6.28 26.65
CA PRO A 113 -6.52 5.46 27.22
C PRO A 113 -7.54 4.97 26.18
N ASN A 114 -7.78 5.76 25.13
CA ASN A 114 -8.69 5.39 24.02
C ASN A 114 -8.07 4.44 22.99
N GLY A 115 -6.78 4.08 23.17
CA GLY A 115 -6.11 3.11 22.31
C GLY A 115 -5.33 3.70 21.12
N ASN A 116 -5.33 5.02 20.94
CA ASN A 116 -4.53 5.68 19.92
C ASN A 116 -3.05 5.69 20.33
N LEU A 117 -2.14 5.65 19.37
CA LEU A 117 -0.69 5.75 19.62
C LEU A 117 -0.36 7.14 20.17
N ALA A 118 0.19 7.20 21.41
CA ALA A 118 0.53 8.47 22.08
C ALA A 118 1.99 8.86 21.85
N LYS A 119 2.89 7.86 21.81
CA LYS A 119 4.32 8.10 21.71
C LYS A 119 5.03 6.92 21.07
N VAL A 120 6.05 7.21 20.29
CA VAL A 120 7.04 6.25 19.78
C VAL A 120 8.41 6.71 20.24
N THR A 121 9.23 5.80 20.78
CA THR A 121 10.65 6.04 21.08
C THR A 121 11.45 5.08 20.22
N ASP A 122 12.32 5.60 19.36
CA ASP A 122 13.18 4.80 18.48
C ASP A 122 14.42 4.25 19.24
N ALA A 123 15.23 3.44 18.55
CA ALA A 123 16.44 2.83 19.11
C ALA A 123 17.54 3.83 19.46
N MET A 124 17.48 5.05 18.94
CA MET A 124 18.42 6.13 19.25
C MET A 124 17.93 7.01 20.40
N GLY A 125 16.71 6.74 20.91
CA GLY A 125 16.07 7.52 21.96
C GLY A 125 15.30 8.73 21.45
N ASN A 126 15.13 8.90 20.13
CA ASN A 126 14.29 9.97 19.60
C ASN A 126 12.83 9.65 19.89
N GLU A 127 12.09 10.66 20.29
CA GLU A 127 10.69 10.52 20.67
C GLU A 127 9.79 11.25 19.67
N THR A 128 8.69 10.59 19.27
CA THR A 128 7.61 11.20 18.50
C THR A 128 6.32 11.10 19.30
N PHE A 129 5.68 12.21 19.57
CA PHE A 129 4.42 12.32 20.29
C PHE A 129 3.27 12.58 19.33
N TYR A 130 2.10 12.06 19.66
CA TYR A 130 0.88 12.18 18.86
C TYR A 130 -0.27 12.70 19.74
N GLN A 131 -1.00 13.69 19.24
CA GLN A 131 -2.18 14.23 19.90
C GLN A 131 -3.40 14.04 19.00
N TYR A 132 -4.54 13.84 19.64
CA TYR A 132 -5.78 13.53 18.95
C TYR A 132 -6.93 14.39 19.49
N ASP A 133 -7.91 14.67 18.66
CA ASP A 133 -9.18 15.25 19.08
C ASP A 133 -10.08 14.19 19.77
N ALA A 134 -11.26 14.63 20.19
CA ALA A 134 -12.24 13.75 20.84
C ALA A 134 -12.83 12.70 19.90
N MET A 135 -12.72 12.87 18.61
CA MET A 135 -13.16 11.92 17.57
C MET A 135 -12.08 10.93 17.18
N GLY A 136 -10.84 11.12 17.67
CA GLY A 136 -9.69 10.27 17.37
C GLY A 136 -8.89 10.70 16.15
N HIS A 137 -9.15 11.87 15.57
CA HIS A 137 -8.33 12.41 14.49
C HIS A 137 -7.02 12.94 15.03
N LEU A 138 -5.91 12.65 14.36
CA LEU A 138 -4.58 13.17 14.69
C LEU A 138 -4.56 14.69 14.51
N THR A 139 -4.34 15.45 15.59
CA THR A 139 -4.26 16.93 15.53
C THR A 139 -2.83 17.44 15.50
N GLN A 140 -1.89 16.67 16.05
CA GLN A 140 -0.48 17.05 16.07
C GLN A 140 0.42 15.81 16.14
N SER A 141 1.53 15.83 15.40
CA SER A 141 2.70 15.01 15.65
C SER A 141 3.89 15.89 15.98
N SER A 142 4.69 15.48 16.98
CA SER A 142 5.80 16.27 17.52
C SER A 142 7.03 15.38 17.67
N CYS A 143 8.09 15.63 16.91
CA CYS A 143 9.35 14.91 17.04
C CYS A 143 10.30 15.71 17.94
N THR A 144 10.99 15.04 18.89
CA THR A 144 12.07 15.68 19.64
C THR A 144 13.23 15.95 18.68
N GLY A 145 13.72 17.19 18.71
CA GLY A 145 14.98 17.56 18.08
C GLY A 145 16.18 17.00 18.83
N ALA A 146 17.39 17.26 18.33
CA ALA A 146 18.63 17.04 19.08
C ALA A 146 18.59 17.86 20.39
N GLU A 147 19.45 17.49 21.35
CA GLU A 147 19.50 18.17 22.65
C GLU A 147 19.68 19.70 22.47
N GLY A 148 18.68 20.48 22.94
CA GLY A 148 18.62 21.93 22.82
C GLY A 148 17.90 22.47 21.57
N GLU A 149 17.36 21.61 20.71
CA GLU A 149 16.50 22.02 19.60
C GLU A 149 15.02 22.02 19.99
N GLU A 150 14.26 22.94 19.40
CA GLU A 150 12.80 22.97 19.57
C GLU A 150 12.16 21.75 18.89
N PRO A 151 11.09 21.17 19.49
CA PRO A 151 10.36 20.07 18.88
C PRO A 151 9.80 20.46 17.51
N GLN A 152 9.95 19.56 16.55
CA GLN A 152 9.39 19.73 15.21
C GLN A 152 7.92 19.27 15.20
N ASN A 153 7.02 20.21 15.04
CA ASN A 153 5.58 19.97 15.10
C ASN A 153 4.96 19.99 13.71
N THR A 154 4.17 18.97 13.40
CA THR A 154 3.22 18.99 12.27
C THR A 154 1.81 19.03 12.85
N VAL A 155 1.00 20.00 12.42
CA VAL A 155 -0.36 20.22 12.92
C VAL A 155 -1.37 19.92 11.81
N TYR A 156 -2.45 19.23 12.18
CA TYR A 156 -3.53 18.83 11.27
C TYR A 156 -4.84 19.46 11.72
N THR A 157 -5.58 20.02 10.78
CA THR A 157 -6.96 20.47 11.02
C THR A 157 -7.93 19.65 10.20
N TRP A 158 -9.13 19.44 10.75
CA TRP A 158 -10.13 18.55 10.21
C TRP A 158 -11.49 19.26 10.09
N ASP A 159 -12.27 18.89 9.11
CA ASP A 159 -13.70 19.25 9.09
C ASP A 159 -14.50 18.26 9.95
N LYS A 160 -15.79 18.54 10.08
CA LYS A 160 -16.72 17.70 10.87
C LYS A 160 -17.08 16.38 10.21
N GLU A 161 -16.77 16.22 8.92
CA GLU A 161 -16.92 15.00 8.15
C GLU A 161 -15.67 14.09 8.26
N GLY A 162 -14.57 14.56 8.88
CA GLY A 162 -13.34 13.82 9.08
C GLY A 162 -12.34 13.92 7.92
N HIS A 163 -12.41 14.96 7.11
CA HIS A 163 -11.40 15.25 6.10
C HIS A 163 -10.38 16.24 6.62
N VAL A 164 -9.11 16.07 6.27
CA VAL A 164 -8.03 17.02 6.58
C VAL A 164 -8.23 18.30 5.79
N THR A 165 -8.38 19.44 6.47
CA THR A 165 -8.56 20.75 5.82
C THR A 165 -7.28 21.58 5.76
N ALA A 166 -6.33 21.34 6.66
CA ALA A 166 -4.98 21.92 6.56
C ALA A 166 -3.93 21.04 7.25
N VAL A 167 -2.71 21.15 6.75
CA VAL A 167 -1.51 20.59 7.36
C VAL A 167 -0.48 21.70 7.49
N THR A 168 -0.02 21.99 8.72
CA THR A 168 1.06 22.93 8.99
C THR A 168 2.32 22.14 9.30
N ASP A 169 3.37 22.36 8.55
CA ASP A 169 4.66 21.69 8.75
C ASP A 169 5.48 22.33 9.90
N PRO A 170 6.62 21.76 10.31
CA PRO A 170 7.45 22.30 11.39
C PRO A 170 8.03 23.69 11.12
N LEU A 171 8.10 24.13 9.85
CA LEU A 171 8.57 25.46 9.47
C LEU A 171 7.44 26.50 9.54
N GLY A 172 6.20 26.08 9.74
CA GLY A 172 5.00 26.90 9.77
C GLY A 172 4.34 27.06 8.41
N ASP A 173 4.85 26.37 7.38
CA ASP A 173 4.23 26.38 6.05
C ASP A 173 2.94 25.56 6.07
N VAL A 174 1.90 26.07 5.41
CA VAL A 174 0.54 25.50 5.46
C VAL A 174 0.10 25.02 4.09
N GLU A 175 -0.33 23.76 4.02
CA GLU A 175 -1.11 23.23 2.90
C GLU A 175 -2.59 23.18 3.28
N CYS A 176 -3.48 23.63 2.40
CA CYS A 176 -4.93 23.64 2.63
C CYS A 176 -5.66 22.76 1.62
N TYR A 177 -6.74 22.13 2.07
CA TYR A 177 -7.56 21.21 1.28
C TYR A 177 -9.03 21.56 1.40
N THR A 178 -9.75 21.47 0.30
CA THR A 178 -11.21 21.59 0.27
C THR A 178 -11.83 20.39 -0.41
N TYR A 179 -13.06 20.07 -0.04
CA TYR A 179 -13.75 18.88 -0.51
C TYR A 179 -15.13 19.25 -1.09
N ASP A 180 -15.60 18.43 -2.00
CA ASP A 180 -16.96 18.53 -2.49
C ASP A 180 -17.96 17.81 -1.55
N PRO A 181 -19.27 17.94 -1.76
CA PRO A 181 -20.27 17.27 -0.91
C PRO A 181 -20.20 15.74 -0.91
N ALA A 182 -19.46 15.13 -1.84
CA ALA A 182 -19.23 13.69 -1.89
C ALA A 182 -17.94 13.27 -1.15
N GLY A 183 -17.24 14.21 -0.50
CA GLY A 183 -16.00 13.97 0.22
C GLY A 183 -14.76 13.82 -0.68
N ARG A 184 -14.86 14.19 -1.97
CA ARG A 184 -13.73 14.15 -2.90
C ARG A 184 -12.97 15.47 -2.84
N MET A 185 -11.64 15.42 -2.94
CA MET A 185 -10.80 16.63 -2.93
C MET A 185 -11.18 17.57 -4.08
N LYS A 186 -11.68 18.76 -3.75
CA LYS A 186 -12.05 19.79 -4.72
C LYS A 186 -10.88 20.68 -5.09
N ALA A 187 -10.06 21.07 -4.10
CA ALA A 187 -8.84 21.83 -4.33
C ALA A 187 -7.81 21.58 -3.24
N LYS A 188 -6.55 21.73 -3.61
CA LYS A 188 -5.39 21.80 -2.74
C LYS A 188 -4.68 23.14 -2.97
N ILE A 189 -4.32 23.86 -1.91
CA ILE A 189 -3.41 25.02 -1.94
C ILE A 189 -2.12 24.54 -1.28
N ASP A 190 -1.02 24.57 -2.01
CA ASP A 190 0.28 24.18 -1.48
C ASP A 190 0.90 25.27 -0.58
N LYS A 191 2.04 24.96 0.03
CA LYS A 191 2.73 25.88 0.94
C LYS A 191 3.22 27.19 0.29
N ASP A 192 3.37 27.22 -1.02
CA ASP A 192 3.72 28.42 -1.78
C ASP A 192 2.50 29.25 -2.19
N GLY A 193 1.28 28.79 -1.83
CA GLY A 193 0.01 29.44 -2.10
C GLY A 193 -0.58 29.12 -3.48
N TYR A 194 -0.01 28.14 -4.21
CA TYR A 194 -0.53 27.74 -5.51
C TYR A 194 -1.69 26.76 -5.37
N GLU A 195 -2.82 27.13 -5.99
CA GLU A 195 -4.00 26.26 -6.00
C GLU A 195 -3.96 25.26 -7.16
N THR A 196 -4.24 24.00 -6.84
CA THR A 196 -4.60 22.94 -7.80
C THR A 196 -6.02 22.52 -7.53
N SER A 197 -6.92 22.63 -8.51
CA SER A 197 -8.31 22.23 -8.37
C SER A 197 -8.67 21.06 -9.27
N PHE A 198 -9.66 20.26 -8.81
CA PHE A 198 -10.10 19.02 -9.45
C PHE A 198 -11.58 19.11 -9.80
N HIS A 199 -11.92 18.78 -11.03
CA HIS A 199 -13.28 18.62 -11.48
C HIS A 199 -13.57 17.14 -11.74
N TYR A 200 -14.71 16.67 -11.24
CA TYR A 200 -15.11 15.26 -11.33
C TYR A 200 -16.33 15.11 -12.22
N GLY A 201 -16.30 14.11 -13.06
CA GLY A 201 -17.44 13.67 -13.83
C GLY A 201 -18.53 13.02 -12.97
N LYS A 202 -19.66 12.71 -13.61
CA LYS A 202 -20.80 12.04 -12.96
C LYS A 202 -20.44 10.68 -12.35
N ASP A 203 -19.46 10.02 -12.92
CA ASP A 203 -18.97 8.71 -12.49
C ASP A 203 -17.93 8.77 -11.36
N GLY A 204 -17.61 10.00 -10.89
CA GLY A 204 -16.67 10.24 -9.81
C GLY A 204 -15.19 10.22 -10.21
N GLN A 205 -14.89 10.11 -11.49
CA GLN A 205 -13.52 10.20 -12.00
C GLN A 205 -13.12 11.65 -12.24
N VAL A 206 -11.83 11.98 -12.08
CA VAL A 206 -11.29 13.31 -12.37
C VAL A 206 -11.32 13.53 -13.88
N GLU A 207 -12.07 14.54 -14.34
CA GLU A 207 -12.14 14.93 -15.76
C GLU A 207 -11.25 16.14 -16.07
N GLU A 208 -11.01 17.02 -15.09
CA GLU A 208 -10.13 18.18 -15.26
C GLU A 208 -9.32 18.44 -13.98
N ILE A 209 -8.05 18.76 -14.18
CA ILE A 209 -7.15 19.31 -13.16
C ILE A 209 -6.74 20.69 -13.64
N ARG A 210 -6.91 21.72 -12.79
CA ARG A 210 -6.51 23.09 -13.09
C ARG A 210 -5.45 23.55 -12.10
N TYR A 211 -4.36 24.08 -12.64
CA TYR A 211 -3.24 24.64 -11.88
C TYR A 211 -3.35 26.15 -11.70
N ALA A 212 -2.65 26.69 -10.71
CA ALA A 212 -2.66 28.12 -10.36
C ALA A 212 -2.25 29.05 -11.51
N ASP A 213 -1.39 28.60 -12.42
CA ASP A 213 -0.97 29.36 -13.59
C ASP A 213 -1.99 29.33 -14.75
N GLY A 214 -3.15 28.74 -14.54
CA GLY A 214 -4.23 28.61 -15.51
C GLY A 214 -4.09 27.43 -16.47
N ARG A 215 -3.00 26.67 -16.40
CA ARG A 215 -2.88 25.42 -17.18
C ARG A 215 -3.89 24.39 -16.70
N THR A 216 -4.34 23.56 -17.62
CA THR A 216 -5.29 22.50 -17.34
C THR A 216 -4.81 21.17 -17.91
N VAL A 217 -5.20 20.08 -17.24
CA VAL A 217 -5.10 18.73 -17.73
C VAL A 217 -6.51 18.17 -17.80
N SER A 218 -6.94 17.72 -18.99
CA SER A 218 -8.23 17.04 -19.17
C SER A 218 -8.00 15.55 -19.34
N LEU A 219 -8.84 14.75 -18.68
CA LEU A 219 -8.77 13.29 -18.69
C LEU A 219 -10.08 12.73 -19.28
N THR A 220 -9.95 11.82 -20.21
CA THR A 220 -11.10 11.15 -20.83
C THR A 220 -11.00 9.65 -20.59
N TYR A 221 -12.16 9.05 -20.29
CA TYR A 221 -12.24 7.63 -19.93
C TYR A 221 -13.18 6.89 -20.88
N ASN A 222 -12.88 5.63 -21.12
CA ASN A 222 -13.76 4.75 -21.90
C ASN A 222 -14.99 4.30 -21.10
N ALA A 223 -15.90 3.57 -21.73
CA ALA A 223 -17.16 3.11 -21.12
C ALA A 223 -16.98 2.22 -19.88
N ILE A 224 -15.83 1.60 -19.70
CA ILE A 224 -15.47 0.77 -18.52
C ILE A 224 -14.54 1.50 -17.55
N ARG A 225 -14.49 2.85 -17.64
CA ARG A 225 -13.77 3.76 -16.74
C ARG A 225 -12.25 3.65 -16.78
N GLN A 226 -11.66 3.16 -17.84
CA GLN A 226 -10.22 3.19 -18.04
C GLN A 226 -9.82 4.49 -18.75
N LEU A 227 -8.69 5.07 -18.32
CA LEU A 227 -8.14 6.30 -18.91
C LEU A 227 -7.77 6.05 -20.38
N GLU A 228 -8.34 6.84 -21.29
CA GLU A 228 -8.16 6.71 -22.74
C GLU A 228 -7.35 7.88 -23.32
N GLU A 229 -7.52 9.08 -22.77
CA GLU A 229 -6.86 10.28 -23.25
C GLU A 229 -6.50 11.23 -22.10
N VAL A 230 -5.30 11.79 -22.17
CA VAL A 230 -4.83 12.91 -21.34
C VAL A 230 -4.46 14.06 -22.25
N ARG A 231 -5.09 15.20 -22.05
CA ARG A 231 -4.79 16.43 -22.79
C ARG A 231 -4.22 17.48 -21.83
N ASP A 232 -3.04 17.95 -22.13
CA ASP A 232 -2.37 19.01 -21.39
C ASP A 232 -1.86 20.12 -22.35
N TRP A 233 -1.04 21.04 -21.83
CA TRP A 233 -0.44 22.12 -22.61
C TRP A 233 0.63 21.68 -23.64
N LEU A 234 1.12 20.44 -23.59
CA LEU A 234 2.02 19.84 -24.57
C LEU A 234 1.24 19.17 -25.71
N GLY A 235 -0.02 18.88 -25.51
CA GLY A 235 -0.92 18.25 -26.47
C GLY A 235 -1.71 17.08 -25.88
N THR A 236 -1.93 16.05 -26.70
CA THR A 236 -2.78 14.92 -26.34
C THR A 236 -1.98 13.64 -26.31
N THR A 237 -1.98 12.96 -25.16
CA THR A 237 -1.50 11.60 -25.00
C THR A 237 -2.68 10.64 -25.07
N LYS A 238 -2.61 9.62 -25.93
CA LYS A 238 -3.64 8.58 -26.09
C LYS A 238 -3.17 7.27 -25.52
N ILE A 239 -4.06 6.57 -24.83
CA ILE A 239 -3.83 5.29 -24.19
C ILE A 239 -4.81 4.29 -24.78
N ALA A 240 -4.30 3.23 -25.39
CA ALA A 240 -5.12 2.14 -25.88
C ALA A 240 -4.98 0.92 -24.97
N MET A 241 -6.10 0.25 -24.71
CA MET A 241 -6.17 -0.97 -23.90
C MET A 241 -6.37 -2.18 -24.81
N ASP A 242 -5.88 -3.34 -24.38
CA ASP A 242 -6.21 -4.62 -24.99
C ASP A 242 -7.57 -5.15 -24.47
N GLU A 243 -8.02 -6.28 -25.01
CA GLU A 243 -9.28 -6.93 -24.60
C GLU A 243 -9.27 -7.42 -23.14
N ALA A 244 -8.10 -7.60 -22.54
CA ALA A 244 -7.94 -8.00 -21.14
C ALA A 244 -7.88 -6.79 -20.18
N GLY A 245 -7.80 -5.56 -20.73
CA GLY A 245 -7.75 -4.33 -19.97
C GLY A 245 -6.33 -3.87 -19.60
N HIS A 246 -5.29 -4.46 -20.20
CA HIS A 246 -3.92 -3.96 -20.04
C HIS A 246 -3.64 -2.85 -21.06
N ILE A 247 -2.70 -1.97 -20.75
CA ILE A 247 -2.26 -0.92 -21.69
C ILE A 247 -1.56 -1.58 -22.88
N ALA A 248 -2.20 -1.52 -24.06
CA ALA A 248 -1.64 -2.02 -25.31
C ALA A 248 -0.69 -1.02 -25.96
N SER A 249 -0.97 0.28 -25.86
CA SER A 249 -0.07 1.32 -26.36
C SER A 249 -0.31 2.67 -25.70
N VAL A 250 0.73 3.51 -25.72
CA VAL A 250 0.67 4.93 -25.36
C VAL A 250 1.25 5.74 -26.51
N THR A 251 0.46 6.70 -27.03
CA THR A 251 0.90 7.64 -28.08
C THR A 251 1.07 9.03 -27.47
N ASP A 252 2.26 9.59 -27.56
CA ASP A 252 2.58 10.91 -27.05
C ASP A 252 1.97 12.04 -27.91
N PRO A 253 2.01 13.32 -27.47
CA PRO A 253 1.51 14.46 -28.24
C PRO A 253 2.21 14.69 -29.58
N TYR A 254 3.38 14.10 -29.79
CA TYR A 254 4.17 14.19 -31.02
C TYR A 254 3.91 13.04 -32.00
N GLY A 255 2.95 12.15 -31.66
CA GLY A 255 2.56 11.01 -32.47
C GLY A 255 3.49 9.79 -32.34
N LYS A 256 4.40 9.77 -31.35
CA LYS A 256 5.25 8.61 -31.10
C LYS A 256 4.51 7.61 -30.21
N THR A 257 4.45 6.37 -30.68
CA THR A 257 3.73 5.31 -29.95
C THR A 257 4.71 4.30 -29.37
N VAL A 258 4.54 4.01 -28.08
CA VAL A 258 5.16 2.86 -27.40
C VAL A 258 4.08 1.80 -27.24
N GLY A 259 4.35 0.60 -27.77
CA GLY A 259 3.48 -0.57 -27.62
C GLY A 259 3.94 -1.47 -26.49
N TYR A 260 3.00 -2.23 -25.95
CA TYR A 260 3.25 -3.21 -24.88
C TYR A 260 2.60 -4.53 -25.23
N GLU A 261 3.31 -5.63 -25.02
CA GLU A 261 2.77 -6.97 -25.17
C GLU A 261 2.68 -7.63 -23.79
N TRP A 262 1.62 -8.41 -23.61
CA TRP A 262 1.30 -9.04 -22.33
C TRP A 262 1.17 -10.55 -22.50
N GLY A 263 1.72 -11.29 -21.56
CA GLY A 263 1.56 -12.73 -21.48
C GLY A 263 0.21 -13.13 -20.89
N SER A 264 -0.11 -14.40 -20.98
CA SER A 264 -1.38 -14.95 -20.50
C SER A 264 -1.61 -14.87 -19.00
N MET A 265 -0.58 -14.56 -18.24
CA MET A 265 -0.62 -14.37 -16.77
C MET A 265 -0.64 -12.89 -16.37
N GLY A 266 -0.73 -11.96 -17.37
CA GLY A 266 -0.73 -10.52 -17.14
C GLY A 266 0.67 -9.91 -16.94
N GLU A 267 1.73 -10.67 -17.18
CA GLU A 267 3.11 -10.16 -17.19
C GLU A 267 3.39 -9.43 -18.51
N ARG A 268 4.13 -8.33 -18.45
CA ARG A 268 4.56 -7.61 -19.65
C ARG A 268 5.71 -8.37 -20.32
N THR A 269 5.51 -8.85 -21.53
CA THR A 269 6.48 -9.67 -22.30
C THR A 269 7.35 -8.84 -23.24
N ALA A 270 6.84 -7.71 -23.75
CA ALA A 270 7.61 -6.82 -24.61
C ALA A 270 7.23 -5.35 -24.46
N ILE A 271 8.19 -4.48 -24.85
CA ILE A 271 7.99 -3.05 -25.07
C ILE A 271 8.45 -2.75 -26.49
N CYS A 272 7.55 -2.20 -27.32
CA CYS A 272 7.81 -1.85 -28.70
C CYS A 272 7.97 -0.33 -28.84
N TYR A 273 9.17 0.15 -29.12
CA TYR A 273 9.47 1.56 -29.31
C TYR A 273 9.21 2.02 -30.76
N PRO A 274 8.92 3.33 -31.01
CA PRO A 274 8.54 3.86 -32.34
C PRO A 274 9.54 3.62 -33.46
N HIS A 275 10.77 3.23 -33.16
CA HIS A 275 11.87 3.05 -34.13
C HIS A 275 12.50 1.65 -34.05
N GLY A 276 11.79 0.67 -33.48
CA GLY A 276 12.20 -0.75 -33.53
C GLY A 276 13.51 -1.05 -32.77
N ARG A 277 13.69 -0.44 -31.60
CA ARG A 277 14.78 -0.79 -30.67
C ARG A 277 14.23 -1.42 -29.42
#